data_dc2d1f26d5ae570326783e50b9dee963
#
_entry.id   dc2d1f26d5ae570326783e50b9dee963
#
_cell.length_a   1.000
_cell.length_b   1.000
_cell.length_c   1.000
_cell.angle_alpha   90.00
_cell.angle_beta   90.00
_cell.angle_gamma   90.00
#
_symmetry.space_group_name_H-M   'P 1'
#
loop_
_entity.id
_entity.type
_entity.pdbx_description
1 polymer ?
#
loop_
_entity_poly.entity_id
_entity_poly.type
_entity_poly.pdbx_seq_one_letter_code
_entity_poly.pdbx_strand_id
1 'polypeptide(L)'
;MVKVMLVFGTRPEAIKMCPLVKEFQKHNDAFETIVCVTGQHREMLDQVLNIFEVKPDYDLNIMKQGQDLYDVTARVLTGMRDVFKECKPDVVLVHGDTTTSTAAALAAFYQQIPVGHVEAGLRTHNIYSPWPEEMNRQITGRIATYNFSPTPLSESNLKAEKAQGNIYVTGNTVIDALHMVVNKLKNDETLAKEQEAILKQAGYDVNRLADGKKLVLITGHRRENFGEGFIHMVTAIKDLKNKYSDVDFVYPMHLNPNVRKPIHEVFGEDLTNLGNMFFIEPLQYLEFVYLMEKATIVLTDSGGIQEEAPGLGKPVLVMRDTTERPEALASGTVHLVGTDYQKIMDEVSTLLEDEQAYEKMSKAVNPYGDGKACERIVEILKK
;
A
#
# COMPACT_ATOMS: atom_id res chain seq x y z
N MET A 1 -2.53 28.58 -16.22
CA MET A 1 -2.44 27.09 -16.11
C MET A 1 -1.25 26.78 -15.24
N VAL A 2 -1.43 26.05 -14.14
CA VAL A 2 -0.36 25.69 -13.21
C VAL A 2 0.34 24.42 -13.73
N LYS A 3 1.66 24.48 -13.87
CA LYS A 3 2.46 23.31 -14.27
C LYS A 3 2.83 22.51 -13.03
N VAL A 4 2.17 21.36 -12.84
CA VAL A 4 2.41 20.45 -11.72
C VAL A 4 3.23 19.26 -12.18
N MET A 5 4.35 19.00 -11.49
CA MET A 5 5.18 17.80 -11.75
C MET A 5 5.04 16.81 -10.59
N LEU A 6 4.68 15.57 -10.91
CA LEU A 6 4.66 14.47 -9.94
C LEU A 6 5.90 13.61 -10.14
N VAL A 7 6.67 13.40 -9.06
CA VAL A 7 7.95 12.66 -9.09
C VAL A 7 7.84 11.43 -8.21
N PHE A 8 8.13 10.26 -8.76
CA PHE A 8 8.15 9.01 -8.02
C PHE A 8 9.04 7.95 -8.72
N GLY A 9 9.46 6.92 -8.01
CA GLY A 9 10.43 5.98 -8.57
C GLY A 9 10.28 4.53 -8.16
N THR A 10 9.41 4.24 -7.19
CA THR A 10 9.16 2.89 -6.69
C THR A 10 7.73 2.44 -6.94
N ARG A 11 7.48 1.13 -6.86
CA ARG A 11 6.13 0.56 -6.98
C ARG A 11 5.13 1.14 -5.95
N PRO A 12 5.45 1.21 -4.63
CA PRO A 12 4.52 1.78 -3.65
C PRO A 12 4.17 3.25 -3.90
N GLU A 13 5.15 4.06 -4.31
CA GLU A 13 4.89 5.44 -4.71
C GLU A 13 3.97 5.51 -5.94
N ALA A 14 4.25 4.72 -6.97
CA ALA A 14 3.46 4.72 -8.19
C ALA A 14 1.99 4.35 -7.95
N ILE A 15 1.71 3.35 -7.10
CA ILE A 15 0.34 2.97 -6.72
C ILE A 15 -0.42 4.17 -6.15
N LYS A 16 0.22 4.99 -5.33
CA LYS A 16 -0.39 6.12 -4.64
C LYS A 16 -0.37 7.42 -5.44
N MET A 17 0.56 7.57 -6.39
CA MET A 17 0.72 8.77 -7.20
C MET A 17 -0.01 8.71 -8.56
N CYS A 18 -0.15 7.53 -9.16
CA CYS A 18 -0.87 7.41 -10.44
C CYS A 18 -2.34 7.85 -10.38
N PRO A 19 -3.12 7.56 -9.32
CA PRO A 19 -4.46 8.13 -9.18
C PRO A 19 -4.46 9.67 -9.15
N LEU A 20 -3.47 10.25 -8.48
CA LEU A 20 -3.31 11.70 -8.41
C LEU A 20 -2.94 12.29 -9.78
N VAL A 21 -2.08 11.62 -10.57
CA VAL A 21 -1.83 12.00 -11.98
C VAL A 21 -3.14 12.02 -12.76
N LYS A 22 -3.94 10.95 -12.67
CA LYS A 22 -5.23 10.87 -13.37
C LYS A 22 -6.19 11.97 -12.94
N GLU A 23 -6.21 12.32 -11.66
CA GLU A 23 -7.06 13.39 -11.17
C GLU A 23 -6.63 14.77 -11.71
N PHE A 24 -5.33 15.10 -11.71
CA PHE A 24 -4.84 16.32 -12.36
C PHE A 24 -5.16 16.37 -13.85
N GLN A 25 -5.04 15.25 -14.56
CA GLN A 25 -5.35 15.17 -15.99
C GLN A 25 -6.82 15.45 -16.34
N LYS A 26 -7.76 15.20 -15.40
CA LYS A 26 -9.17 15.58 -15.56
C LYS A 26 -9.36 17.11 -15.55
N HIS A 27 -8.43 17.86 -14.99
CA HIS A 27 -8.46 19.30 -14.81
C HIS A 27 -7.43 20.00 -15.71
N ASN A 28 -7.36 19.60 -16.98
CA ASN A 28 -6.42 20.13 -17.97
C ASN A 28 -6.68 21.58 -18.39
N ASP A 29 -7.80 22.14 -17.99
CA ASP A 29 -8.12 23.56 -18.07
C ASP A 29 -7.34 24.40 -17.05
N ALA A 30 -7.03 23.85 -15.89
CA ALA A 30 -6.32 24.49 -14.80
C ALA A 30 -4.84 24.08 -14.69
N PHE A 31 -4.53 22.81 -15.02
CA PHE A 31 -3.21 22.22 -14.80
C PHE A 31 -2.58 21.66 -16.09
N GLU A 32 -1.27 21.88 -16.24
CA GLU A 32 -0.39 21.10 -17.10
C GLU A 32 0.28 20.03 -16.22
N THR A 33 -0.08 18.77 -16.43
CA THR A 33 0.37 17.65 -15.60
C THR A 33 1.60 17.00 -16.23
N ILE A 34 2.71 17.01 -15.50
CA ILE A 34 3.99 16.40 -15.91
C ILE A 34 4.33 15.24 -14.97
N VAL A 35 4.68 14.11 -15.55
CA VAL A 35 5.08 12.91 -14.80
C VAL A 35 6.56 12.65 -15.00
N CYS A 36 7.33 12.65 -13.90
CA CYS A 36 8.74 12.31 -13.90
C CYS A 36 8.98 11.07 -13.05
N VAL A 37 9.44 9.99 -13.67
CA VAL A 37 9.83 8.78 -12.94
C VAL A 37 11.34 8.69 -12.80
N THR A 38 11.81 8.21 -11.66
CA THR A 38 13.24 8.01 -11.44
C THR A 38 13.70 6.60 -11.84
N GLY A 39 12.79 5.63 -11.85
CA GLY A 39 13.09 4.26 -12.23
C GLY A 39 14.01 3.54 -11.24
N GLN A 40 13.83 3.80 -9.94
CA GLN A 40 14.62 3.16 -8.89
C GLN A 40 14.39 1.64 -8.84
N HIS A 41 13.14 1.16 -9.16
CA HIS A 41 12.77 -0.26 -9.31
C HIS A 41 11.99 -0.43 -10.61
N ARG A 42 12.69 -0.59 -11.73
CA ARG A 42 12.14 -0.44 -13.08
C ARG A 42 10.94 -1.32 -13.40
N GLU A 43 11.09 -2.64 -13.35
CA GLU A 43 10.04 -3.58 -13.76
C GLU A 43 8.77 -3.45 -12.95
N MET A 44 8.90 -3.32 -11.63
CA MET A 44 7.74 -3.18 -10.73
C MET A 44 7.04 -1.83 -10.91
N LEU A 45 7.77 -0.78 -11.26
CA LEU A 45 7.21 0.54 -11.56
C LEU A 45 6.38 0.49 -12.84
N ASP A 46 6.95 -0.07 -13.91
CA ASP A 46 6.30 -0.16 -15.23
C ASP A 46 4.97 -0.93 -15.18
N GLN A 47 4.88 -1.99 -14.35
CA GLN A 47 3.63 -2.71 -14.13
C GLN A 47 2.52 -1.80 -13.59
N VAL A 48 2.83 -0.96 -12.60
CA VAL A 48 1.85 -0.03 -12.01
C VAL A 48 1.47 1.07 -13.00
N LEU A 49 2.45 1.63 -13.71
CA LEU A 49 2.19 2.62 -14.76
C LEU A 49 1.20 2.08 -15.81
N ASN A 50 1.35 0.81 -16.20
CA ASN A 50 0.45 0.14 -17.14
C ASN A 50 -0.96 -0.05 -16.56
N ILE A 51 -1.09 -0.46 -15.28
CA ILE A 51 -2.41 -0.63 -14.63
C ILE A 51 -3.21 0.68 -14.67
N PHE A 52 -2.56 1.80 -14.36
CA PHE A 52 -3.19 3.13 -14.34
C PHE A 52 -3.10 3.88 -15.68
N GLU A 53 -2.50 3.29 -16.71
CA GLU A 53 -2.34 3.92 -18.04
C GLU A 53 -1.68 5.29 -17.95
N VAL A 54 -0.60 5.38 -17.17
CA VAL A 54 0.21 6.57 -16.99
C VAL A 54 1.49 6.46 -17.82
N LYS A 55 1.77 7.46 -18.64
CA LYS A 55 3.02 7.57 -19.40
C LYS A 55 3.89 8.66 -18.80
N PRO A 56 5.14 8.38 -18.41
CA PRO A 56 6.06 9.40 -17.96
C PRO A 56 6.45 10.36 -19.09
N ASP A 57 6.56 11.65 -18.76
CA ASP A 57 7.13 12.67 -19.64
C ASP A 57 8.66 12.69 -19.53
N TYR A 58 9.16 12.42 -18.32
CA TYR A 58 10.59 12.30 -18.01
C TYR A 58 10.89 10.99 -17.30
N ASP A 59 12.01 10.38 -17.64
CA ASP A 59 12.49 9.13 -17.06
C ASP A 59 13.99 9.22 -16.78
N LEU A 60 14.38 9.29 -15.52
CA LEU A 60 15.79 9.38 -15.12
C LEU A 60 16.53 8.05 -15.24
N ASN A 61 15.81 6.94 -15.24
CA ASN A 61 16.33 5.57 -15.35
C ASN A 61 17.56 5.32 -14.48
N ILE A 62 17.47 5.63 -13.18
CA ILE A 62 18.60 5.61 -12.26
C ILE A 62 19.00 4.21 -11.77
N MET A 63 18.19 3.18 -12.05
CA MET A 63 18.46 1.82 -11.57
C MET A 63 19.80 1.30 -12.08
N LYS A 64 20.69 0.91 -11.15
CA LYS A 64 21.93 0.21 -11.43
C LYS A 64 22.15 -0.90 -10.42
N GLN A 65 22.79 -1.98 -10.86
CA GLN A 65 23.12 -3.08 -9.96
C GLN A 65 24.11 -2.62 -8.88
N GLY A 66 23.84 -2.97 -7.62
CA GLY A 66 24.70 -2.65 -6.48
C GLY A 66 24.68 -1.18 -6.04
N GLN A 67 23.73 -0.36 -6.51
CA GLN A 67 23.60 1.03 -6.06
C GLN A 67 23.24 1.10 -4.56
N ASP A 68 23.86 2.05 -3.87
CA ASP A 68 23.56 2.38 -2.49
C ASP A 68 22.72 3.66 -2.35
N LEU A 69 22.44 4.09 -1.12
CA LEU A 69 21.64 5.30 -0.86
C LEU A 69 22.33 6.57 -1.36
N TYR A 70 23.67 6.62 -1.34
CA TYR A 70 24.43 7.76 -1.87
C TYR A 70 24.26 7.86 -3.38
N ASP A 71 24.34 6.73 -4.07
CA ASP A 71 24.14 6.65 -5.51
C ASP A 71 22.75 7.11 -5.93
N VAL A 72 21.72 6.60 -5.26
CA VAL A 72 20.32 6.99 -5.53
C VAL A 72 20.12 8.47 -5.28
N THR A 73 20.55 8.99 -4.12
CA THR A 73 20.44 10.41 -3.76
C THR A 73 21.12 11.30 -4.77
N ALA A 74 22.37 11.01 -5.11
CA ALA A 74 23.16 11.83 -6.04
C ALA A 74 22.55 11.84 -7.45
N ARG A 75 22.11 10.69 -7.95
CA ARG A 75 21.52 10.58 -9.30
C ARG A 75 20.17 11.25 -9.40
N VAL A 76 19.30 11.10 -8.40
CA VAL A 76 18.01 11.80 -8.37
C VAL A 76 18.23 13.30 -8.27
N LEU A 77 19.08 13.76 -7.33
CA LEU A 77 19.35 15.18 -7.12
C LEU A 77 19.88 15.86 -8.40
N THR A 78 20.87 15.27 -9.05
CA THR A 78 21.46 15.83 -10.27
C THR A 78 20.56 15.69 -11.49
N GLY A 79 19.86 14.56 -11.65
CA GLY A 79 18.90 14.35 -12.73
C GLY A 79 17.72 15.33 -12.64
N MET A 80 17.16 15.51 -11.45
CA MET A 80 16.07 16.46 -11.24
C MET A 80 16.49 17.92 -11.47
N ARG A 81 17.74 18.28 -11.13
CA ARG A 81 18.28 19.60 -11.46
C ARG A 81 18.10 19.93 -12.94
N ASP A 82 18.41 19.00 -13.81
CA ASP A 82 18.40 19.23 -15.25
C ASP A 82 16.95 19.21 -15.79
N VAL A 83 16.11 18.31 -15.30
CA VAL A 83 14.67 18.28 -15.62
C VAL A 83 13.99 19.58 -15.19
N PHE A 84 14.25 20.09 -14.00
CA PHE A 84 13.63 21.34 -13.53
C PHE A 84 14.07 22.57 -14.32
N LYS A 85 15.32 22.61 -14.78
CA LYS A 85 15.79 23.71 -15.67
C LYS A 85 15.07 23.71 -17.02
N GLU A 86 14.78 22.54 -17.56
CA GLU A 86 14.07 22.38 -18.82
C GLU A 86 12.57 22.63 -18.65
N CYS A 87 11.91 21.91 -17.73
CA CYS A 87 10.46 21.91 -17.57
C CYS A 87 9.93 23.14 -16.85
N LYS A 88 10.65 23.66 -15.85
CA LYS A 88 10.26 24.80 -14.98
C LYS A 88 8.85 24.63 -14.40
N PRO A 89 8.60 23.59 -13.59
CA PRO A 89 7.30 23.40 -12.98
C PRO A 89 7.00 24.49 -11.93
N ASP A 90 5.73 24.81 -11.75
CA ASP A 90 5.27 25.76 -10.72
C ASP A 90 5.21 25.09 -9.34
N VAL A 91 4.99 23.77 -9.31
CA VAL A 91 4.96 22.98 -8.08
C VAL A 91 5.41 21.55 -8.39
N VAL A 92 6.14 20.96 -7.44
CA VAL A 92 6.60 19.54 -7.50
C VAL A 92 5.94 18.75 -6.40
N LEU A 93 5.30 17.64 -6.73
CA LEU A 93 4.71 16.71 -5.78
C LEU A 93 5.61 15.48 -5.62
N VAL A 94 5.93 15.15 -4.38
CA VAL A 94 6.66 13.93 -3.97
C VAL A 94 5.82 13.14 -2.98
N HIS A 95 6.12 11.86 -2.81
CA HIS A 95 5.30 10.97 -1.99
C HIS A 95 6.11 10.28 -0.89
N GLY A 96 5.58 10.31 0.32
CA GLY A 96 6.01 9.43 1.42
C GLY A 96 7.44 9.68 1.89
N ASP A 97 8.26 8.64 1.85
CA ASP A 97 9.48 8.55 2.62
C ASP A 97 10.68 7.94 1.88
N THR A 98 10.57 7.79 0.56
CA THR A 98 11.67 7.23 -0.23
C THR A 98 12.83 8.21 -0.38
N THR A 99 14.01 7.68 -0.67
CA THR A 99 15.17 8.49 -1.04
C THR A 99 14.89 9.33 -2.30
N THR A 100 14.13 8.79 -3.25
CA THR A 100 13.63 9.54 -4.43
C THR A 100 12.88 10.78 -4.02
N SER A 101 11.89 10.66 -3.11
CA SER A 101 11.06 11.78 -2.67
C SER A 101 11.87 12.88 -1.99
N THR A 102 12.79 12.49 -1.08
CA THR A 102 13.64 13.44 -0.37
C THR A 102 14.62 14.15 -1.31
N ALA A 103 15.29 13.40 -2.19
CA ALA A 103 16.25 13.97 -3.13
C ALA A 103 15.58 14.89 -4.17
N ALA A 104 14.39 14.52 -4.67
CA ALA A 104 13.60 15.36 -5.59
C ALA A 104 13.10 16.63 -4.88
N ALA A 105 12.64 16.53 -3.65
CA ALA A 105 12.23 17.68 -2.84
C ALA A 105 13.41 18.66 -2.61
N LEU A 106 14.59 18.13 -2.29
CA LEU A 106 15.80 18.94 -2.11
C LEU A 106 16.24 19.62 -3.41
N ALA A 107 16.16 18.93 -4.54
CA ALA A 107 16.45 19.49 -5.86
C ALA A 107 15.50 20.63 -6.21
N ALA A 108 14.20 20.48 -5.91
CA ALA A 108 13.20 21.53 -6.10
C ALA A 108 13.47 22.73 -5.20
N PHE A 109 13.80 22.51 -3.94
CA PHE A 109 14.15 23.55 -2.98
C PHE A 109 15.35 24.38 -3.47
N TYR A 110 16.38 23.77 -4.03
CA TYR A 110 17.55 24.51 -4.56
C TYR A 110 17.19 25.43 -5.73
N GLN A 111 16.12 25.16 -6.45
CA GLN A 111 15.61 26.01 -7.52
C GLN A 111 14.40 26.86 -7.09
N GLN A 112 14.11 26.90 -5.79
CA GLN A 112 13.01 27.65 -5.20
C GLN A 112 11.62 27.29 -5.77
N ILE A 113 11.47 26.02 -6.15
CA ILE A 113 10.19 25.49 -6.62
C ILE A 113 9.42 24.96 -5.40
N PRO A 114 8.16 25.37 -5.21
CA PRO A 114 7.29 24.86 -4.15
C PRO A 114 7.14 23.35 -4.21
N VAL A 115 7.19 22.67 -3.05
CA VAL A 115 7.06 21.21 -2.92
C VAL A 115 5.78 20.87 -2.20
N GLY A 116 4.99 19.96 -2.76
CA GLY A 116 3.89 19.27 -2.10
C GLY A 116 4.32 17.86 -1.66
N HIS A 117 4.14 17.58 -0.40
CA HIS A 117 4.44 16.27 0.20
C HIS A 117 3.15 15.47 0.39
N VAL A 118 2.92 14.47 -0.45
CA VAL A 118 1.79 13.55 -0.35
C VAL A 118 2.13 12.45 0.66
N GLU A 119 1.19 12.08 1.51
CA GLU A 119 1.38 11.18 2.67
C GLU A 119 2.35 11.78 3.71
N ALA A 120 2.16 13.06 4.01
CA ALA A 120 2.98 13.81 4.94
C ALA A 120 2.60 13.55 6.42
N GLY A 121 3.61 13.51 7.29
CA GLY A 121 3.40 13.52 8.74
C GLY A 121 3.33 12.17 9.44
N LEU A 122 3.54 11.06 8.75
CA LEU A 122 3.76 9.77 9.41
C LEU A 122 5.05 9.82 10.22
N ARG A 123 5.03 9.36 11.48
CA ARG A 123 6.18 9.38 12.38
C ARG A 123 6.26 8.13 13.23
N THR A 124 7.49 7.63 13.41
CA THR A 124 7.85 6.66 14.44
C THR A 124 8.60 7.31 15.61
N HIS A 125 9.09 8.54 15.41
CA HIS A 125 9.94 9.29 16.34
C HIS A 125 11.30 8.62 16.61
N ASN A 126 11.71 7.67 15.76
CA ASN A 126 13.02 7.03 15.80
C ASN A 126 13.65 7.08 14.40
N ILE A 127 14.60 7.98 14.20
CA ILE A 127 15.24 8.22 12.89
C ILE A 127 15.97 7.00 12.30
N TYR A 128 16.17 5.97 13.11
CA TYR A 128 16.80 4.71 12.69
C TYR A 128 15.79 3.56 12.53
N SER A 129 14.49 3.81 12.70
CA SER A 129 13.46 2.77 12.58
C SER A 129 12.09 3.34 12.12
N PRO A 130 11.68 3.08 10.86
CA PRO A 130 12.44 2.48 9.77
C PRO A 130 13.57 3.40 9.28
N TRP A 131 14.64 2.81 8.79
CA TRP A 131 15.79 3.55 8.27
C TRP A 131 15.97 3.26 6.77
N PRO A 132 16.14 4.28 5.90
CA PRO A 132 16.27 5.73 6.19
C PRO A 132 14.93 6.49 6.21
N GLU A 133 13.79 5.81 6.15
CA GLU A 133 12.45 6.37 5.85
C GLU A 133 12.03 7.45 6.85
N GLU A 134 12.23 7.23 8.15
CA GLU A 134 11.80 8.22 9.16
C GLU A 134 12.55 9.56 9.00
N MET A 135 13.84 9.53 8.69
CA MET A 135 14.60 10.75 8.44
C MET A 135 14.17 11.41 7.12
N ASN A 136 13.90 10.62 6.08
CA ASN A 136 13.38 11.13 4.82
C ASN A 136 12.06 11.88 5.00
N ARG A 137 11.14 11.36 5.81
CA ARG A 137 9.87 12.03 6.17
C ARG A 137 10.11 13.39 6.81
N GLN A 138 11.04 13.46 7.77
CA GLN A 138 11.35 14.70 8.50
C GLN A 138 11.98 15.74 7.59
N ILE A 139 12.96 15.36 6.76
CA ILE A 139 13.59 16.27 5.79
C ILE A 139 12.57 16.80 4.79
N THR A 140 11.78 15.91 4.19
CA THR A 140 10.77 16.29 3.19
C THR A 140 9.71 17.21 3.80
N GLY A 141 9.21 16.89 5.00
CA GLY A 141 8.24 17.72 5.72
C GLY A 141 8.77 19.11 6.08
N ARG A 142 10.07 19.26 6.29
CA ARG A 142 10.70 20.58 6.54
C ARG A 142 10.78 21.43 5.28
N ILE A 143 10.98 20.80 4.10
CA ILE A 143 11.09 21.47 2.80
C ILE A 143 9.71 21.83 2.25
N ALA A 144 8.70 21.00 2.49
CA ALA A 144 7.40 21.08 1.84
C ALA A 144 6.67 22.40 2.10
N THR A 145 6.17 23.01 1.03
CA THR A 145 5.24 24.15 1.07
C THR A 145 3.81 23.68 1.38
N TYR A 146 3.44 22.51 0.85
CA TYR A 146 2.14 21.88 1.07
C TYR A 146 2.37 20.49 1.67
N ASN A 147 1.80 20.22 2.84
CA ASN A 147 1.82 18.92 3.48
C ASN A 147 0.42 18.31 3.41
N PHE A 148 0.24 17.24 2.62
CA PHE A 148 -1.01 16.51 2.50
C PHE A 148 -0.99 15.30 3.41
N SER A 149 -1.57 15.45 4.60
CA SER A 149 -1.58 14.43 5.65
C SER A 149 -2.70 13.42 5.44
N PRO A 150 -2.44 12.12 5.57
CA PRO A 150 -3.49 11.11 5.42
C PRO A 150 -4.51 11.15 6.58
N THR A 151 -4.10 11.54 7.78
CA THR A 151 -4.92 11.49 8.99
C THR A 151 -4.71 12.72 9.88
N PRO A 152 -5.64 12.99 10.84
CA PRO A 152 -5.44 14.02 11.87
C PRO A 152 -4.22 13.78 12.77
N LEU A 153 -3.82 12.51 13.00
CA LEU A 153 -2.60 12.20 13.76
C LEU A 153 -1.36 12.66 12.99
N SER A 154 -1.30 12.39 11.69
CA SER A 154 -0.20 12.84 10.83
C SER A 154 -0.11 14.37 10.79
N GLU A 155 -1.24 15.07 10.73
CA GLU A 155 -1.31 16.53 10.86
C GLU A 155 -0.75 17.00 12.21
N SER A 156 -1.14 16.33 13.31
CA SER A 156 -0.66 16.66 14.66
C SER A 156 0.86 16.53 14.80
N ASN A 157 1.44 15.49 14.19
CA ASN A 157 2.89 15.30 14.17
C ASN A 157 3.61 16.49 13.51
N LEU A 158 3.14 16.93 12.35
CA LEU A 158 3.71 18.08 11.64
C LEU A 158 3.57 19.40 12.41
N LYS A 159 2.42 19.60 13.08
CA LYS A 159 2.19 20.78 13.94
C LYS A 159 3.12 20.77 15.14
N ALA A 160 3.33 19.62 15.78
CA ALA A 160 4.24 19.47 16.91
C ALA A 160 5.70 19.76 16.52
N GLU A 161 6.11 19.39 15.31
CA GLU A 161 7.43 19.68 14.74
C GLU A 161 7.57 21.10 14.19
N LYS A 162 6.50 21.89 14.22
CA LYS A 162 6.46 23.25 13.67
C LYS A 162 6.86 23.29 12.19
N ALA A 163 6.29 22.38 11.39
CA ALA A 163 6.45 22.40 9.93
C ALA A 163 6.04 23.78 9.38
N GLN A 164 6.85 24.34 8.47
CA GLN A 164 6.65 25.71 7.97
C GLN A 164 5.58 25.81 6.89
N GLY A 165 5.34 24.73 6.15
CA GLY A 165 4.34 24.69 5.09
C GLY A 165 2.91 24.57 5.59
N ASN A 166 1.97 24.80 4.70
CA ASN A 166 0.55 24.57 4.97
C ASN A 166 0.29 23.05 5.15
N ILE A 167 -0.57 22.72 6.10
CA ILE A 167 -0.90 21.32 6.43
C ILE A 167 -2.39 21.09 6.15
N TYR A 168 -2.71 20.03 5.40
CA TYR A 168 -4.07 19.67 5.02
C TYR A 168 -4.30 18.19 5.28
N VAL A 169 -5.40 17.84 5.95
CA VAL A 169 -5.82 16.44 6.07
C VAL A 169 -6.63 16.07 4.82
N THR A 170 -6.09 15.20 4.00
CA THR A 170 -6.69 14.84 2.70
C THR A 170 -7.21 13.41 2.65
N GLY A 171 -6.76 12.54 3.53
CA GLY A 171 -6.83 11.08 3.36
C GLY A 171 -5.59 10.56 2.62
N ASN A 172 -5.48 9.23 2.52
CA ASN A 172 -4.39 8.57 1.83
C ASN A 172 -4.82 8.20 0.40
N THR A 173 -4.02 8.58 -0.59
CA THR A 173 -4.26 8.30 -2.01
C THR A 173 -4.24 6.80 -2.35
N VAL A 174 -3.78 5.93 -1.44
CA VAL A 174 -3.88 4.48 -1.60
C VAL A 174 -5.34 4.01 -1.69
N ILE A 175 -6.25 4.68 -1.01
CA ILE A 175 -7.68 4.34 -1.05
C ILE A 175 -8.27 4.75 -2.42
N ASP A 176 -7.86 5.90 -2.96
CA ASP A 176 -8.21 6.30 -4.33
C ASP A 176 -7.72 5.26 -5.36
N ALA A 177 -6.47 4.80 -5.22
CA ALA A 177 -5.89 3.76 -6.08
C ALA A 177 -6.70 2.47 -6.02
N LEU A 178 -7.02 2.02 -4.82
CA LEU A 178 -7.80 0.82 -4.58
C LEU A 178 -9.18 0.89 -5.25
N HIS A 179 -9.91 2.00 -5.05
CA HIS A 179 -11.22 2.20 -5.67
C HIS A 179 -11.14 2.28 -7.19
N MET A 180 -10.10 2.92 -7.76
CA MET A 180 -9.89 2.94 -9.20
C MET A 180 -9.69 1.54 -9.77
N VAL A 181 -8.84 0.74 -9.14
CA VAL A 181 -8.54 -0.63 -9.57
C VAL A 181 -9.79 -1.51 -9.46
N VAL A 182 -10.50 -1.47 -8.33
CA VAL A 182 -11.73 -2.24 -8.14
C VAL A 182 -12.81 -1.83 -9.14
N ASN A 183 -12.97 -0.53 -9.41
CA ASN A 183 -13.92 -0.06 -10.42
C ASN A 183 -13.53 -0.51 -11.83
N LYS A 184 -12.23 -0.49 -12.16
CA LYS A 184 -11.72 -1.00 -13.45
C LYS A 184 -12.05 -2.48 -13.61
N LEU A 185 -11.78 -3.30 -12.59
CA LEU A 185 -12.07 -4.73 -12.58
C LEU A 185 -13.58 -5.03 -12.68
N LYS A 186 -14.45 -4.23 -12.05
CA LYS A 186 -15.91 -4.40 -12.11
C LYS A 186 -16.50 -4.00 -13.46
N ASN A 187 -15.90 -3.04 -14.15
CA ASN A 187 -16.41 -2.52 -15.41
C ASN A 187 -15.77 -3.16 -16.65
N ASP A 188 -14.70 -3.93 -16.49
CA ASP A 188 -14.02 -4.64 -17.57
C ASP A 188 -14.04 -6.15 -17.30
N GLU A 189 -15.04 -6.83 -17.86
CA GLU A 189 -15.23 -8.28 -17.68
C GLU A 189 -14.05 -9.08 -18.27
N THR A 190 -13.42 -8.59 -19.33
CA THR A 190 -12.25 -9.25 -19.93
C THR A 190 -11.08 -9.22 -18.96
N LEU A 191 -10.78 -8.05 -18.39
CA LEU A 191 -9.73 -7.87 -17.41
C LEU A 191 -10.00 -8.72 -16.16
N ALA A 192 -11.24 -8.77 -15.67
CA ALA A 192 -11.62 -9.60 -14.53
C ALA A 192 -11.36 -11.10 -14.80
N LYS A 193 -11.76 -11.61 -15.98
CA LYS A 193 -11.50 -13.00 -16.39
C LYS A 193 -10.01 -13.32 -16.56
N GLU A 194 -9.22 -12.35 -17.00
CA GLU A 194 -7.76 -12.48 -17.02
C GLU A 194 -7.20 -12.69 -15.61
N GLN A 195 -7.69 -11.92 -14.62
CA GLN A 195 -7.27 -12.08 -13.22
C GLN A 195 -7.70 -13.45 -12.66
N GLU A 196 -8.91 -13.90 -12.97
CA GLU A 196 -9.37 -15.25 -12.59
C GLU A 196 -8.47 -16.35 -13.16
N ALA A 197 -8.08 -16.23 -14.43
CA ALA A 197 -7.18 -17.18 -15.09
C ALA A 197 -5.79 -17.18 -14.44
N ILE A 198 -5.24 -16.01 -14.12
CA ILE A 198 -3.95 -15.87 -13.44
C ILE A 198 -4.01 -16.50 -12.04
N LEU A 199 -5.05 -16.23 -11.26
CA LEU A 199 -5.24 -16.81 -9.94
C LEU A 199 -5.38 -18.32 -9.98
N LYS A 200 -6.11 -18.83 -10.98
CA LYS A 200 -6.25 -20.28 -11.21
C LYS A 200 -4.91 -20.93 -11.56
N GLN A 201 -4.11 -20.28 -12.40
CA GLN A 201 -2.75 -20.74 -12.72
C GLN A 201 -1.82 -20.67 -11.50
N ALA A 202 -1.98 -19.66 -10.64
CA ALA A 202 -1.23 -19.53 -9.38
C ALA A 202 -1.63 -20.59 -8.33
N GLY A 203 -2.79 -21.27 -8.50
CA GLY A 203 -3.22 -22.37 -7.64
C GLY A 203 -4.58 -22.18 -6.95
N TYR A 204 -5.34 -21.09 -7.24
CA TYR A 204 -6.66 -20.87 -6.65
C TYR A 204 -7.72 -20.49 -7.68
N ASP A 205 -8.75 -21.32 -7.79
CA ASP A 205 -9.92 -21.03 -8.65
C ASP A 205 -11.00 -20.25 -7.88
N VAL A 206 -11.13 -18.95 -8.17
CA VAL A 206 -12.08 -18.06 -7.49
C VAL A 206 -13.54 -18.44 -7.73
N ASN A 207 -13.87 -19.26 -8.74
CA ASN A 207 -15.21 -19.78 -8.96
C ASN A 207 -15.70 -20.64 -7.81
N ARG A 208 -14.82 -21.12 -6.94
CA ARG A 208 -15.18 -21.80 -5.69
C ARG A 208 -16.02 -20.95 -4.75
N LEU A 209 -16.00 -19.62 -4.92
CA LEU A 209 -16.77 -18.67 -4.12
C LEU A 209 -18.18 -18.40 -4.67
N ALA A 210 -18.58 -19.01 -5.79
CA ALA A 210 -19.83 -18.74 -6.49
C ALA A 210 -21.09 -18.99 -5.64
N ASP A 211 -21.04 -19.95 -4.73
CA ASP A 211 -22.17 -20.34 -3.88
C ASP A 211 -22.18 -19.60 -2.52
N GLY A 212 -21.53 -18.45 -2.43
CA GLY A 212 -21.45 -17.66 -1.20
C GLY A 212 -20.45 -18.20 -0.17
N LYS A 213 -19.55 -19.06 -0.58
CA LYS A 213 -18.44 -19.56 0.22
C LYS A 213 -17.57 -18.43 0.72
N LYS A 214 -17.19 -18.47 1.99
CA LYS A 214 -16.32 -17.46 2.60
C LYS A 214 -14.86 -17.69 2.24
N LEU A 215 -14.08 -16.59 2.18
CA LEU A 215 -12.64 -16.62 1.92
C LEU A 215 -11.88 -15.88 3.01
N VAL A 216 -10.89 -16.50 3.60
CA VAL A 216 -9.87 -15.89 4.44
C VAL A 216 -8.60 -15.72 3.62
N LEU A 217 -8.26 -14.46 3.31
CA LEU A 217 -7.01 -14.12 2.62
C LEU A 217 -5.91 -13.91 3.64
N ILE A 218 -4.78 -14.60 3.47
CA ILE A 218 -3.67 -14.60 4.42
C ILE A 218 -2.44 -14.01 3.76
N THR A 219 -1.74 -13.10 4.44
CA THR A 219 -0.41 -12.64 4.05
C THR A 219 0.48 -12.54 5.29
N GLY A 220 1.70 -13.08 5.21
CA GLY A 220 2.63 -13.04 6.33
C GLY A 220 4.06 -13.28 5.85
N HIS A 221 4.96 -12.34 6.18
CA HIS A 221 6.37 -12.42 5.80
C HIS A 221 7.30 -11.52 6.66
N ARG A 222 6.76 -10.91 7.71
CA ARG A 222 7.53 -10.00 8.57
C ARG A 222 8.59 -10.73 9.37
N ARG A 223 9.81 -10.21 9.38
CA ARG A 223 10.97 -10.82 10.05
C ARG A 223 10.78 -10.93 11.56
N GLU A 224 10.03 -9.99 12.15
CA GLU A 224 9.74 -9.96 13.59
C GLU A 224 8.94 -11.19 14.05
N ASN A 225 8.20 -11.83 13.15
CA ASN A 225 7.38 -13.02 13.43
C ASN A 225 8.13 -14.34 13.27
N PHE A 226 9.34 -14.34 12.66
CA PHE A 226 10.07 -15.58 12.36
C PHE A 226 10.44 -16.37 13.62
N GLY A 227 10.53 -17.68 13.48
CA GLY A 227 10.75 -18.62 14.58
C GLY A 227 9.44 -19.19 15.14
N GLU A 228 9.34 -19.35 16.46
CA GLU A 228 8.18 -19.97 17.12
C GLU A 228 6.88 -19.22 16.84
N GLY A 229 6.91 -17.89 16.79
CA GLY A 229 5.72 -17.08 16.48
C GLY A 229 5.13 -17.43 15.13
N PHE A 230 5.95 -17.64 14.11
CA PHE A 230 5.47 -18.00 12.78
C PHE A 230 4.89 -19.42 12.76
N ILE A 231 5.47 -20.36 13.51
CA ILE A 231 4.93 -21.72 13.69
C ILE A 231 3.55 -21.68 14.36
N HIS A 232 3.38 -20.86 15.42
CA HIS A 232 2.08 -20.70 16.08
C HIS A 232 1.01 -20.16 15.12
N MET A 233 1.36 -19.13 14.31
CA MET A 233 0.47 -18.60 13.29
C MET A 233 0.05 -19.65 12.27
N VAL A 234 1.00 -20.39 11.72
CA VAL A 234 0.74 -21.42 10.69
C VAL A 234 -0.05 -22.60 11.27
N THR A 235 0.19 -22.95 12.54
CA THR A 235 -0.58 -23.99 13.24
C THR A 235 -2.04 -23.54 13.46
N ALA A 236 -2.26 -22.32 13.88
CA ALA A 236 -3.61 -21.76 14.00
C ALA A 236 -4.36 -21.78 12.65
N ILE A 237 -3.71 -21.41 11.57
CA ILE A 237 -4.27 -21.46 10.22
C ILE A 237 -4.67 -22.88 9.83
N LYS A 238 -3.82 -23.90 10.16
CA LYS A 238 -4.11 -25.31 9.92
C LYS A 238 -5.35 -25.77 10.68
N ASP A 239 -5.49 -25.40 11.93
CA ASP A 239 -6.61 -25.82 12.76
C ASP A 239 -7.90 -25.08 12.36
N LEU A 240 -7.81 -23.80 11.96
CA LEU A 240 -8.92 -23.04 11.38
C LEU A 240 -9.45 -23.69 10.10
N LYS A 241 -8.57 -24.06 9.17
CA LYS A 241 -8.99 -24.71 7.93
C LYS A 241 -9.62 -26.07 8.17
N ASN A 242 -9.19 -26.79 9.22
CA ASN A 242 -9.81 -28.05 9.62
C ASN A 242 -11.18 -27.86 10.29
N LYS A 243 -11.33 -26.79 11.09
CA LYS A 243 -12.58 -26.42 11.77
C LYS A 243 -13.65 -25.96 10.77
N TYR A 244 -13.27 -25.20 9.73
CA TYR A 244 -14.18 -24.57 8.76
C TYR A 244 -13.98 -25.11 7.35
N SER A 245 -14.49 -26.32 7.07
CA SER A 245 -14.34 -26.97 5.76
C SER A 245 -15.07 -26.27 4.61
N ASP A 246 -16.04 -25.42 4.93
CA ASP A 246 -16.83 -24.60 4.01
C ASP A 246 -16.24 -23.21 3.75
N VAL A 247 -15.12 -22.88 4.36
CA VAL A 247 -14.35 -21.64 4.16
C VAL A 247 -13.06 -21.95 3.42
N ASP A 248 -12.74 -21.18 2.39
CA ASP A 248 -11.44 -21.27 1.72
C ASP A 248 -10.41 -20.38 2.40
N PHE A 249 -9.20 -20.89 2.56
CA PHE A 249 -8.03 -20.18 3.08
C PHE A 249 -7.00 -20.05 1.97
N VAL A 250 -6.66 -18.82 1.58
CA VAL A 250 -5.70 -18.58 0.49
C VAL A 250 -4.52 -17.78 1.01
N TYR A 251 -3.33 -18.30 0.79
CA TYR A 251 -2.09 -17.70 1.26
C TYR A 251 -1.08 -17.55 0.10
N PRO A 252 -1.00 -16.38 -0.53
CA PRO A 252 0.10 -16.05 -1.44
C PRO A 252 1.43 -16.08 -0.67
N MET A 253 2.25 -17.10 -0.92
CA MET A 253 3.47 -17.35 -0.15
C MET A 253 4.63 -16.49 -0.63
N HIS A 254 5.20 -15.69 0.28
CA HIS A 254 6.45 -15.02 0.00
C HIS A 254 7.59 -16.02 -0.27
N LEU A 255 8.52 -15.65 -1.18
CA LEU A 255 9.62 -16.55 -1.61
C LEU A 255 10.68 -16.80 -0.52
N ASN A 256 10.65 -16.02 0.57
CA ASN A 256 11.63 -16.14 1.66
C ASN A 256 11.56 -17.54 2.31
N PRO A 257 12.69 -18.26 2.43
CA PRO A 257 12.74 -19.56 3.10
C PRO A 257 12.21 -19.54 4.54
N ASN A 258 12.35 -18.43 5.25
CA ASN A 258 11.82 -18.28 6.62
C ASN A 258 10.29 -18.23 6.68
N VAL A 259 9.62 -18.06 5.55
CA VAL A 259 8.17 -18.20 5.40
C VAL A 259 7.84 -19.64 4.96
N ARG A 260 8.52 -20.17 3.92
CA ARG A 260 8.19 -21.46 3.31
C ARG A 260 8.51 -22.65 4.20
N LYS A 261 9.66 -22.65 4.89
CA LYS A 261 10.06 -23.76 5.77
C LYS A 261 9.06 -24.07 6.88
N PRO A 262 8.60 -23.10 7.71
CA PRO A 262 7.59 -23.35 8.74
C PRO A 262 6.26 -23.83 8.17
N ILE A 263 5.87 -23.37 6.98
CA ILE A 263 4.66 -23.86 6.30
C ILE A 263 4.80 -25.34 5.97
N HIS A 264 5.92 -25.76 5.38
CA HIS A 264 6.19 -27.19 5.12
C HIS A 264 6.31 -28.00 6.40
N GLU A 265 6.88 -27.48 7.46
CA GLU A 265 6.97 -28.13 8.76
C GLU A 265 5.58 -28.47 9.33
N VAL A 266 4.63 -27.56 9.21
CA VAL A 266 3.28 -27.73 9.77
C VAL A 266 2.34 -28.48 8.83
N PHE A 267 2.36 -28.18 7.54
CA PHE A 267 1.43 -28.75 6.54
C PHE A 267 1.97 -29.96 5.79
N GLY A 268 3.28 -30.24 5.85
CA GLY A 268 3.96 -31.27 5.09
C GLY A 268 4.56 -30.78 3.77
N GLU A 269 5.27 -31.66 3.09
CA GLU A 269 5.98 -31.36 1.84
C GLU A 269 5.03 -31.05 0.66
N ASP A 270 3.91 -31.78 0.58
CA ASP A 270 2.90 -31.57 -0.47
C ASP A 270 1.85 -30.57 -0.01
N LEU A 271 1.90 -29.37 -0.61
CA LEU A 271 0.95 -28.29 -0.35
C LEU A 271 -0.20 -28.22 -1.37
N THR A 272 -0.32 -29.17 -2.28
CA THR A 272 -1.26 -29.10 -3.41
C THR A 272 -2.65 -29.67 -3.11
N ASN A 273 -2.77 -30.60 -2.18
CA ASN A 273 -4.01 -31.34 -1.90
C ASN A 273 -4.52 -31.14 -0.47
N LEU A 274 -4.63 -29.89 -0.05
CA LEU A 274 -4.99 -29.52 1.32
C LEU A 274 -6.49 -29.16 1.49
N GLY A 275 -7.34 -29.54 0.51
CA GLY A 275 -8.79 -29.34 0.56
C GLY A 275 -9.22 -27.88 0.36
N ASN A 276 -9.41 -27.17 1.45
CA ASN A 276 -9.82 -25.76 1.47
C ASN A 276 -8.67 -24.79 1.85
N MET A 277 -7.43 -25.26 1.90
CA MET A 277 -6.23 -24.44 2.09
C MET A 277 -5.41 -24.40 0.80
N PHE A 278 -5.08 -23.19 0.36
CA PHE A 278 -4.39 -22.93 -0.89
C PHE A 278 -3.15 -22.05 -0.64
N PHE A 279 -1.99 -22.68 -0.76
CA PHE A 279 -0.72 -21.95 -0.83
C PHE A 279 -0.43 -21.67 -2.30
N ILE A 280 -0.44 -20.39 -2.66
CA ILE A 280 -0.27 -19.97 -4.04
C ILE A 280 1.01 -19.14 -4.23
N GLU A 281 1.44 -18.96 -5.46
CA GLU A 281 2.58 -18.09 -5.77
C GLU A 281 2.27 -16.63 -5.46
N PRO A 282 3.31 -15.78 -5.21
CA PRO A 282 3.13 -14.37 -4.96
C PRO A 282 2.37 -13.68 -6.09
N LEU A 283 1.41 -12.82 -5.73
CA LEU A 283 0.55 -12.11 -6.66
C LEU A 283 1.11 -10.70 -6.96
N GLN A 284 0.86 -10.23 -8.16
CA GLN A 284 1.03 -8.81 -8.49
C GLN A 284 -0.12 -7.97 -7.89
N TYR A 285 -0.05 -6.65 -8.02
CA TYR A 285 -0.99 -5.75 -7.37
C TYR A 285 -2.44 -5.96 -7.84
N LEU A 286 -2.64 -6.13 -9.13
CA LEU A 286 -3.99 -6.26 -9.72
C LEU A 286 -4.70 -7.53 -9.28
N GLU A 287 -4.02 -8.69 -9.36
CA GLU A 287 -4.52 -9.98 -8.90
C GLU A 287 -4.77 -9.99 -7.39
N PHE A 288 -3.88 -9.34 -6.64
CA PHE A 288 -4.00 -9.25 -5.19
C PHE A 288 -5.23 -8.42 -4.78
N VAL A 289 -5.46 -7.27 -5.41
CA VAL A 289 -6.65 -6.44 -5.17
C VAL A 289 -7.92 -7.18 -5.57
N TYR A 290 -7.91 -7.90 -6.71
CA TYR A 290 -9.04 -8.72 -7.12
C TYR A 290 -9.39 -9.79 -6.07
N LEU A 291 -8.39 -10.51 -5.57
CA LEU A 291 -8.59 -11.54 -4.54
C LEU A 291 -9.02 -10.93 -3.20
N MET A 292 -8.46 -9.79 -2.80
CA MET A 292 -8.81 -9.07 -1.58
C MET A 292 -10.26 -8.56 -1.63
N GLU A 293 -10.73 -8.11 -2.78
CA GLU A 293 -12.13 -7.71 -2.98
C GLU A 293 -13.10 -8.88 -2.75
N LYS A 294 -12.70 -10.11 -3.10
CA LYS A 294 -13.48 -11.34 -2.86
C LYS A 294 -13.36 -11.87 -1.43
N ALA A 295 -12.36 -11.44 -0.66
CA ALA A 295 -12.15 -11.93 0.68
C ALA A 295 -13.28 -11.54 1.65
N THR A 296 -13.55 -12.41 2.62
CA THR A 296 -14.42 -12.14 3.77
C THR A 296 -13.62 -11.51 4.89
N ILE A 297 -12.47 -12.09 5.22
CA ILE A 297 -11.54 -11.64 6.27
C ILE A 297 -10.15 -11.58 5.68
N VAL A 298 -9.36 -10.62 6.14
CA VAL A 298 -7.93 -10.53 5.81
C VAL A 298 -7.10 -10.72 7.07
N LEU A 299 -6.25 -11.75 7.07
CA LEU A 299 -5.30 -12.08 8.14
C LEU A 299 -3.89 -11.72 7.65
N THR A 300 -3.27 -10.68 8.21
CA THR A 300 -2.07 -10.07 7.62
C THR A 300 -1.05 -9.58 8.65
N ASP A 301 0.21 -9.49 8.24
CA ASP A 301 1.25 -8.73 8.97
C ASP A 301 1.70 -7.45 8.23
N SER A 302 1.05 -7.13 7.11
CA SER A 302 1.39 -5.97 6.27
C SER A 302 0.79 -4.66 6.78
N GLY A 303 1.60 -3.59 6.84
CA GLY A 303 1.12 -2.24 7.17
C GLY A 303 0.16 -1.66 6.14
N GLY A 304 0.45 -1.82 4.84
CA GLY A 304 -0.40 -1.29 3.75
C GLY A 304 -1.78 -1.92 3.71
N ILE A 305 -1.89 -3.21 3.95
CA ILE A 305 -3.18 -3.93 3.96
C ILE A 305 -4.09 -3.44 5.09
N GLN A 306 -3.54 -2.96 6.21
CA GLN A 306 -4.31 -2.33 7.29
C GLN A 306 -5.01 -1.04 6.86
N GLU A 307 -4.56 -0.40 5.80
CA GLU A 307 -5.19 0.76 5.19
C GLU A 307 -6.14 0.35 4.06
N GLU A 308 -5.71 -0.56 3.19
CA GLU A 308 -6.41 -0.93 1.96
C GLU A 308 -7.61 -1.83 2.20
N ALA A 309 -7.47 -2.91 2.96
CA ALA A 309 -8.57 -3.87 3.14
C ALA A 309 -9.81 -3.27 3.84
N PRO A 310 -9.68 -2.41 4.87
CA PRO A 310 -10.82 -1.66 5.40
C PRO A 310 -11.48 -0.74 4.37
N GLY A 311 -10.73 -0.23 3.38
CA GLY A 311 -11.26 0.55 2.26
C GLY A 311 -12.25 -0.24 1.37
N LEU A 312 -12.19 -1.57 1.44
CA LEU A 312 -13.12 -2.50 0.78
C LEU A 312 -14.17 -3.07 1.76
N GLY A 313 -14.24 -2.57 2.99
CA GLY A 313 -15.13 -3.09 4.03
C GLY A 313 -14.72 -4.50 4.51
N LYS A 314 -13.43 -4.83 4.47
CA LYS A 314 -12.93 -6.14 4.92
C LYS A 314 -12.38 -6.03 6.34
N PRO A 315 -12.89 -6.83 7.32
CA PRO A 315 -12.26 -6.96 8.62
C PRO A 315 -10.81 -7.43 8.49
N VAL A 316 -9.91 -6.79 9.25
CA VAL A 316 -8.48 -7.10 9.21
C VAL A 316 -8.01 -7.57 10.58
N LEU A 317 -7.41 -8.74 10.61
CA LEU A 317 -6.71 -9.29 11.76
C LEU A 317 -5.20 -9.22 11.52
N VAL A 318 -4.50 -8.49 12.38
CA VAL A 318 -3.08 -8.20 12.22
C VAL A 318 -2.24 -9.12 13.09
N MET A 319 -1.45 -9.96 12.44
CA MET A 319 -0.51 -10.90 13.07
C MET A 319 0.77 -10.20 13.50
N ARG A 320 0.62 -9.18 14.35
CA ARG A 320 1.71 -8.39 14.95
C ARG A 320 1.32 -8.00 16.37
N ASP A 321 2.30 -7.83 17.25
CA ASP A 321 2.07 -7.36 18.62
C ASP A 321 1.84 -5.85 18.66
N THR A 322 2.39 -5.12 17.71
CA THR A 322 2.26 -3.67 17.57
C THR A 322 2.00 -3.28 16.11
N THR A 323 1.45 -2.09 15.90
CA THR A 323 1.28 -1.52 14.56
C THR A 323 1.66 -0.06 14.53
N GLU A 324 2.23 0.39 13.44
CA GLU A 324 2.44 1.80 13.12
C GLU A 324 1.17 2.48 12.57
N ARG A 325 0.02 1.82 12.68
CA ARG A 325 -1.31 2.26 12.22
C ARG A 325 -2.30 2.35 13.40
N PRO A 326 -2.02 3.16 14.44
CA PRO A 326 -2.87 3.21 15.64
C PRO A 326 -4.30 3.69 15.36
N GLU A 327 -4.48 4.50 14.32
CA GLU A 327 -5.80 4.99 13.91
C GLU A 327 -6.74 3.86 13.45
N ALA A 328 -6.20 2.83 12.79
CA ALA A 328 -6.98 1.66 12.35
C ALA A 328 -7.49 0.85 13.55
N LEU A 329 -6.69 0.74 14.61
CA LEU A 329 -7.13 0.13 15.88
C LEU A 329 -8.23 0.96 16.55
N ALA A 330 -8.02 2.27 16.66
CA ALA A 330 -8.96 3.18 17.30
C ALA A 330 -10.32 3.24 16.57
N SER A 331 -10.31 3.13 15.24
CA SER A 331 -11.55 3.08 14.43
C SER A 331 -12.28 1.75 14.47
N GLY A 332 -11.62 0.67 14.94
CA GLY A 332 -12.17 -0.67 14.99
C GLY A 332 -12.19 -1.40 13.64
N THR A 333 -11.46 -0.92 12.63
CA THR A 333 -11.32 -1.60 11.33
C THR A 333 -10.32 -2.76 11.37
N VAL A 334 -9.44 -2.74 12.38
CA VAL A 334 -8.32 -3.67 12.55
C VAL A 334 -8.25 -4.16 14.00
N HIS A 335 -7.99 -5.45 14.20
CA HIS A 335 -7.63 -6.01 15.51
C HIS A 335 -6.23 -6.61 15.45
N LEU A 336 -5.42 -6.40 16.52
CA LEU A 336 -4.14 -7.07 16.68
C LEU A 336 -4.33 -8.45 17.30
N VAL A 337 -3.88 -9.48 16.60
CA VAL A 337 -3.91 -10.88 17.08
C VAL A 337 -2.51 -11.39 17.46
N GLY A 338 -1.45 -10.66 17.11
CA GLY A 338 -0.09 -11.11 17.33
C GLY A 338 0.23 -12.40 16.59
N THR A 339 1.18 -13.14 17.14
CA THR A 339 1.49 -14.51 16.73
C THR A 339 0.87 -15.55 17.69
N ASP A 340 -0.10 -15.10 18.49
CA ASP A 340 -0.77 -15.92 19.49
C ASP A 340 -1.78 -16.88 18.84
N TYR A 341 -1.52 -18.18 18.99
CA TYR A 341 -2.36 -19.24 18.44
C TYR A 341 -3.84 -19.09 18.85
N GLN A 342 -4.10 -18.95 20.15
CA GLN A 342 -5.47 -18.93 20.66
C GLN A 342 -6.22 -17.68 20.20
N LYS A 343 -5.55 -16.55 20.21
CA LYS A 343 -6.13 -15.28 19.78
C LYS A 343 -6.47 -15.27 18.28
N ILE A 344 -5.62 -15.87 17.45
CA ILE A 344 -5.91 -16.05 16.01
C ILE A 344 -7.14 -16.95 15.83
N MET A 345 -7.18 -18.08 16.56
CA MET A 345 -8.32 -18.99 16.52
C MET A 345 -9.63 -18.31 16.91
N ASP A 346 -9.62 -17.58 18.02
CA ASP A 346 -10.83 -16.95 18.58
C ASP A 346 -11.34 -15.80 17.71
N GLU A 347 -10.46 -14.91 17.28
CA GLU A 347 -10.85 -13.74 16.47
C GLU A 347 -11.33 -14.13 15.07
N VAL A 348 -10.65 -15.08 14.38
CA VAL A 348 -11.13 -15.57 13.08
C VAL A 348 -12.45 -16.31 13.25
N SER A 349 -12.61 -17.14 14.28
CA SER A 349 -13.87 -17.83 14.55
C SER A 349 -15.00 -16.86 14.82
N THR A 350 -14.77 -15.84 15.64
CA THR A 350 -15.77 -14.81 15.95
C THR A 350 -16.26 -14.14 14.67
N LEU A 351 -15.36 -13.73 13.78
CA LEU A 351 -15.75 -13.07 12.52
C LEU A 351 -16.44 -14.00 11.51
N LEU A 352 -16.19 -15.31 11.58
CA LEU A 352 -16.87 -16.29 10.74
C LEU A 352 -18.26 -16.70 11.26
N GLU A 353 -18.46 -16.72 12.57
CA GLU A 353 -19.65 -17.25 13.24
C GLU A 353 -20.63 -16.15 13.70
N ASP A 354 -20.14 -14.94 14.07
CA ASP A 354 -20.93 -13.83 14.58
C ASP A 354 -21.05 -12.72 13.53
N GLU A 355 -22.23 -12.62 12.91
CA GLU A 355 -22.53 -11.61 11.90
C GLU A 355 -22.46 -10.18 12.46
N GLN A 356 -22.84 -9.96 13.73
CA GLN A 356 -22.81 -8.63 14.35
C GLN A 356 -21.35 -8.17 14.57
N ALA A 357 -20.49 -9.08 15.02
CA ALA A 357 -19.06 -8.79 15.16
C ALA A 357 -18.42 -8.50 13.79
N TYR A 358 -18.77 -9.28 12.77
CA TYR A 358 -18.34 -9.06 11.40
C TYR A 358 -18.78 -7.69 10.88
N GLU A 359 -20.08 -7.38 10.96
CA GLU A 359 -20.64 -6.11 10.48
C GLU A 359 -20.05 -4.90 11.21
N LYS A 360 -19.79 -5.01 12.50
CA LYS A 360 -19.17 -3.94 13.28
C LYS A 360 -17.80 -3.54 12.73
N MET A 361 -16.97 -4.52 12.36
CA MET A 361 -15.66 -4.25 11.75
C MET A 361 -15.76 -3.82 10.30
N SER A 362 -16.56 -4.53 9.49
CA SER A 362 -16.65 -4.29 8.04
C SER A 362 -17.29 -2.94 7.71
N LYS A 363 -18.18 -2.41 8.57
CA LYS A 363 -18.84 -1.12 8.43
C LYS A 363 -18.14 0.02 9.19
N ALA A 364 -17.06 -0.26 9.92
CA ALA A 364 -16.28 0.77 10.60
C ALA A 364 -15.65 1.74 9.61
N VAL A 365 -15.58 3.01 10.00
CA VAL A 365 -15.04 4.06 9.11
C VAL A 365 -13.54 3.90 8.96
N ASN A 366 -13.06 3.82 7.72
CA ASN A 366 -11.63 3.75 7.45
C ASN A 366 -10.97 5.12 7.74
N PRO A 367 -10.05 5.21 8.72
CA PRO A 367 -9.42 6.49 9.08
C PRO A 367 -8.48 7.04 8.00
N TYR A 368 -8.07 6.20 7.04
CA TYR A 368 -7.15 6.57 5.96
C TYR A 368 -7.85 7.18 4.75
N GLY A 369 -9.16 7.29 4.76
CA GLY A 369 -9.89 8.04 3.74
C GLY A 369 -11.07 7.30 3.12
N ASP A 370 -11.72 8.02 2.22
CA ASP A 370 -12.95 7.66 1.53
C ASP A 370 -12.77 7.54 0.00
N GLY A 371 -11.52 7.56 -0.48
CA GLY A 371 -11.19 7.51 -1.91
C GLY A 371 -11.31 8.85 -2.63
N LYS A 372 -11.24 9.97 -1.90
CA LYS A 372 -11.29 11.34 -2.43
C LYS A 372 -10.07 12.19 -2.05
N ALA A 373 -8.97 11.54 -1.69
CA ALA A 373 -7.75 12.25 -1.33
C ALA A 373 -7.17 13.01 -2.55
N CYS A 374 -7.16 12.38 -3.71
CA CYS A 374 -6.67 13.00 -4.95
C CYS A 374 -7.50 14.24 -5.33
N GLU A 375 -8.84 14.15 -5.26
CA GLU A 375 -9.74 15.28 -5.51
C GLU A 375 -9.44 16.46 -4.58
N ARG A 376 -9.26 16.20 -3.27
CA ARG A 376 -8.93 17.24 -2.28
C ARG A 376 -7.59 17.91 -2.55
N ILE A 377 -6.56 17.13 -2.91
CA ILE A 377 -5.23 17.67 -3.25
C ILE A 377 -5.32 18.59 -4.46
N VAL A 378 -6.00 18.18 -5.52
CA VAL A 378 -6.19 18.98 -6.74
C VAL A 378 -6.94 20.27 -6.41
N GLU A 379 -8.03 20.24 -5.65
CA GLU A 379 -8.80 21.42 -5.26
C GLU A 379 -8.00 22.40 -4.38
N ILE A 380 -7.09 21.90 -3.53
CA ILE A 380 -6.20 22.75 -2.75
C ILE A 380 -5.22 23.52 -3.66
N LEU A 381 -4.68 22.84 -4.67
CA LEU A 381 -3.69 23.44 -5.58
C LEU A 381 -4.32 24.31 -6.70
N LYS A 382 -5.65 24.30 -6.88
CA LYS A 382 -6.38 25.23 -7.75
C LYS A 382 -6.48 26.65 -7.16
N LYS A 383 -6.36 26.78 -5.86
CA LYS A 383 -6.48 28.04 -5.11
C LYS A 383 -5.19 28.82 -5.11
#